data_f2f7f3c61b9da043e541929ea856d2fd
#
_entry.id   f2f7f3c61b9da043e541929ea856d2fd
#
_cell.length_a   1.000
_cell.length_b   1.000
_cell.length_c   1.000
_cell.angle_alpha   90.00
_cell.angle_beta   90.00
_cell.angle_gamma   90.00
#
_symmetry.space_group_name_H-M   'P 1'
#
loop_
_entity.id
_entity.type
_entity.pdbx_description
1 polymer ?
#
loop_
_entity_poly.entity_id
_entity_poly.type
_entity_poly.pdbx_seq_one_letter_code
_entity_poly.pdbx_strand_id
1 'polypeptide(L)'
;MSFVPAASRSYEAFARGAMDDVLAEMHADIEWHQAQGLAHGGVYHGIDEVRRNVFDPLDRDWWEEFVVTPQEFLDAGPDVVVLGRYRGIARETGKILDVPFVHVWTFENGLAIRFRQFLDTEGWVEALRP
;
A
#
# COMPACT_ATOMS: atom_id res chain seq x y z
N MET A 1 13.76 -8.07 18.59
CA MET A 1 14.10 -7.64 17.21
C MET A 1 12.85 -7.00 16.58
N SER A 2 13.02 -5.87 15.91
CA SER A 2 11.90 -5.16 15.29
C SER A 2 11.90 -5.38 13.78
N PHE A 3 10.70 -5.48 13.20
CA PHE A 3 10.50 -5.51 11.74
C PHE A 3 10.24 -4.12 11.14
N VAL A 4 10.30 -3.06 11.97
CA VAL A 4 10.14 -1.69 11.48
C VAL A 4 11.12 -1.35 10.36
N PRO A 5 12.43 -1.71 10.44
CA PRO A 5 13.33 -1.46 9.32
C PRO A 5 12.92 -2.12 8.01
N ALA A 6 12.41 -3.36 8.07
CA ALA A 6 11.93 -4.06 6.86
C ALA A 6 10.71 -3.35 6.26
N ALA A 7 9.75 -2.95 7.09
CA ALA A 7 8.60 -2.19 6.62
C ALA A 7 9.04 -0.86 5.99
N SER A 8 9.94 -0.14 6.66
CA SER A 8 10.44 1.15 6.17
C SER A 8 11.09 1.03 4.79
N ARG A 9 11.84 -0.05 4.55
CA ARG A 9 12.47 -0.27 3.24
C ARG A 9 11.44 -0.38 2.12
N SER A 10 10.27 -0.98 2.40
CA SER A 10 9.19 -1.09 1.40
C SER A 10 8.69 0.26 0.95
N TYR A 11 8.50 1.19 1.89
CA TYR A 11 8.03 2.54 1.55
C TYR A 11 9.11 3.34 0.82
N GLU A 12 10.36 3.20 1.20
CA GLU A 12 11.48 3.85 0.51
C GLU A 12 11.60 3.35 -0.92
N ALA A 13 11.50 2.04 -1.13
CA ALA A 13 11.54 1.44 -2.46
C ALA A 13 10.37 1.92 -3.32
N PHE A 14 9.17 1.99 -2.76
CA PHE A 14 8.00 2.48 -3.46
C PHE A 14 8.19 3.95 -3.90
N ALA A 15 8.72 4.77 -3.00
CA ALA A 15 8.98 6.19 -3.29
C ALA A 15 9.99 6.39 -4.43
N ARG A 16 10.94 5.46 -4.57
CA ARG A 16 11.92 5.50 -5.67
C ARG A 16 11.39 4.91 -6.97
N GLY A 17 10.18 4.34 -6.96
CA GLY A 17 9.68 3.61 -8.11
C GLY A 17 10.36 2.26 -8.33
N ALA A 18 11.04 1.75 -7.32
CA ALA A 18 11.78 0.48 -7.39
C ALA A 18 10.86 -0.69 -7.06
N MET A 19 9.95 -1.03 -7.97
CA MET A 19 8.92 -2.04 -7.72
C MET A 19 9.51 -3.41 -7.38
N ASP A 20 10.60 -3.81 -8.04
CA ASP A 20 11.23 -5.09 -7.73
C ASP A 20 11.74 -5.14 -6.29
N ASP A 21 12.24 -4.02 -5.76
CA ASP A 21 12.68 -3.93 -4.37
C ASP A 21 11.50 -3.95 -3.40
N VAL A 22 10.35 -3.36 -3.78
CA VAL A 22 9.12 -3.46 -2.99
C VAL A 22 8.70 -4.92 -2.87
N LEU A 23 8.65 -5.62 -3.99
CA LEU A 23 8.21 -7.02 -4.03
C LEU A 23 9.21 -7.96 -3.34
N ALA A 24 10.49 -7.62 -3.31
CA ALA A 24 11.52 -8.43 -2.68
C ALA A 24 11.37 -8.53 -1.15
N GLU A 25 10.66 -7.58 -0.52
CA GLU A 25 10.37 -7.62 0.92
C GLU A 25 9.18 -8.53 1.25
N MET A 26 8.50 -9.06 0.25
CA MET A 26 7.29 -9.87 0.41
C MET A 26 7.58 -11.35 0.26
N HIS A 27 6.91 -12.16 1.08
CA HIS A 27 6.90 -13.61 0.91
C HIS A 27 6.19 -13.97 -0.40
N ALA A 28 6.63 -15.03 -1.08
CA ALA A 28 6.03 -15.49 -2.33
C ALA A 28 4.51 -15.72 -2.22
N ASP A 29 4.05 -16.17 -1.04
CA ASP A 29 2.64 -16.48 -0.78
C ASP A 29 1.95 -15.40 0.05
N ILE A 30 2.39 -14.16 -0.03
CA ILE A 30 1.81 -13.07 0.75
C ILE A 30 0.28 -13.00 0.58
N GLU A 31 -0.41 -12.74 1.69
CA GLU A 31 -1.85 -12.48 1.72
C GLU A 31 -2.06 -10.97 1.84
N TRP A 32 -2.62 -10.36 0.81
CA TRP A 32 -2.79 -8.91 0.72
C TRP A 32 -4.25 -8.53 0.78
N HIS A 33 -4.62 -7.79 1.83
CA HIS A 33 -5.99 -7.29 2.03
C HIS A 33 -6.06 -5.84 1.60
N GLN A 34 -6.59 -5.60 0.40
CA GLN A 34 -6.87 -4.26 -0.08
C GLN A 34 -8.26 -3.85 0.40
N ALA A 35 -8.39 -2.61 0.87
CA ALA A 35 -9.60 -2.17 1.55
C ALA A 35 -10.86 -2.35 0.70
N GLN A 36 -11.91 -2.86 1.32
CA GLN A 36 -13.22 -2.91 0.70
C GLN A 36 -13.75 -1.50 0.48
N GLY A 37 -14.49 -1.31 -0.60
CA GLY A 37 -14.98 0.00 -1.01
C GLY A 37 -14.13 0.65 -2.09
N LEU A 38 -12.90 0.19 -2.29
CA LEU A 38 -12.08 0.58 -3.43
C LEU A 38 -12.43 -0.29 -4.64
N ALA A 39 -12.24 0.24 -5.87
CA ALA A 39 -12.50 -0.52 -7.08
C ALA A 39 -11.71 -1.82 -7.14
N HIS A 40 -10.50 -1.82 -6.56
CA HIS A 40 -9.63 -2.99 -6.51
C HIS A 40 -9.57 -3.63 -5.12
N GLY A 41 -10.60 -3.39 -4.30
CA GLY A 41 -10.69 -4.00 -2.97
C GLY A 41 -10.82 -5.52 -3.05
N GLY A 42 -10.32 -6.20 -2.03
CA GLY A 42 -10.38 -7.66 -1.95
C GLY A 42 -9.12 -8.26 -1.36
N VAL A 43 -9.04 -9.57 -1.40
CA VAL A 43 -7.89 -10.32 -0.88
C VAL A 43 -7.15 -10.95 -2.06
N TYR A 44 -5.86 -10.70 -2.13
CA TYR A 44 -4.99 -11.23 -3.19
C TYR A 44 -3.92 -12.12 -2.57
N HIS A 45 -3.52 -13.15 -3.29
CA HIS A 45 -2.55 -14.12 -2.82
C HIS A 45 -1.36 -14.18 -3.78
N GLY A 46 -0.17 -13.99 -3.20
CA GLY A 46 1.07 -14.09 -3.95
C GLY A 46 1.48 -12.78 -4.62
N ILE A 47 2.77 -12.68 -4.91
CA ILE A 47 3.38 -11.46 -5.42
C ILE A 47 2.78 -11.05 -6.78
N ASP A 48 2.54 -12.01 -7.68
CA ASP A 48 2.03 -11.69 -9.02
C ASP A 48 0.63 -11.10 -8.99
N GLU A 49 -0.26 -11.64 -8.14
CA GLU A 49 -1.61 -11.09 -7.99
C GLU A 49 -1.56 -9.68 -7.40
N VAL A 50 -0.72 -9.47 -6.39
CA VAL A 50 -0.56 -8.16 -5.76
C VAL A 50 -0.05 -7.14 -6.79
N ARG A 51 0.96 -7.49 -7.57
CA ARG A 51 1.51 -6.59 -8.58
C ARG A 51 0.45 -6.19 -9.61
N ARG A 52 -0.26 -7.19 -10.17
CA ARG A 52 -1.23 -6.95 -11.24
C ARG A 52 -2.48 -6.20 -10.78
N ASN A 53 -2.95 -6.49 -9.56
CA ASN A 53 -4.24 -6.00 -9.10
C ASN A 53 -4.15 -4.80 -8.17
N VAL A 54 -3.02 -4.60 -7.51
CA VAL A 54 -2.84 -3.51 -6.54
C VAL A 54 -1.94 -2.43 -7.10
N PHE A 55 -0.72 -2.78 -7.53
CA PHE A 55 0.27 -1.78 -7.91
C PHE A 55 0.13 -1.28 -9.34
N ASP A 56 -0.03 -2.18 -10.31
CA ASP A 56 -0.09 -1.77 -11.72
C ASP A 56 -1.21 -0.78 -12.02
N PRO A 57 -2.44 -0.91 -11.46
CA PRO A 57 -3.49 0.04 -11.76
C PRO A 57 -3.29 1.44 -11.21
N LEU A 58 -2.45 1.62 -10.18
CA LEU A 58 -2.31 2.91 -9.51
C LEU A 58 -1.94 4.03 -10.48
N ASP A 59 -0.84 3.90 -11.19
CA ASP A 59 -0.39 4.93 -12.12
C ASP A 59 -0.87 4.68 -13.55
N ARG A 60 -1.10 3.44 -13.94
CA ARG A 60 -1.62 3.14 -15.26
C ARG A 60 -3.03 3.67 -15.47
N ASP A 61 -3.92 3.46 -14.48
CA ASP A 61 -5.35 3.68 -14.67
C ASP A 61 -5.91 4.89 -13.90
N TRP A 62 -5.47 5.16 -12.68
CA TRP A 62 -6.19 6.05 -11.78
C TRP A 62 -5.47 7.35 -11.43
N TRP A 63 -4.18 7.29 -11.16
CA TRP A 63 -3.47 8.44 -10.61
C TRP A 63 -2.40 8.95 -11.56
N GLU A 64 -2.42 10.24 -11.83
CA GLU A 64 -1.34 10.91 -12.52
C GLU A 64 -0.15 11.10 -11.60
N GLU A 65 -0.43 11.37 -10.33
CA GLU A 65 0.56 11.44 -9.27
C GLU A 65 0.00 10.69 -8.06
N PHE A 66 0.82 9.85 -7.43
CA PHE A 66 0.42 9.09 -6.25
C PHE A 66 1.61 8.97 -5.31
N VAL A 67 1.46 9.52 -4.09
CA VAL A 67 2.51 9.56 -3.09
C VAL A 67 2.03 8.88 -1.82
N VAL A 68 2.82 7.95 -1.31
CA VAL A 68 2.56 7.26 -0.05
C VAL A 68 3.55 7.82 0.97
N THR A 69 3.03 8.48 2.00
CA THR A 69 3.86 9.13 3.02
C THR A 69 3.63 8.45 4.37
N PRO A 70 4.51 7.51 4.78
CA PRO A 70 4.44 6.96 6.11
C PRO A 70 4.86 8.03 7.12
N GLN A 71 4.11 8.18 8.20
CA GLN A 71 4.36 9.19 9.22
C GLN A 71 4.77 8.59 10.54
N GLU A 72 4.31 7.39 10.86
CA GLU A 72 4.57 6.75 12.13
C GLU A 72 4.63 5.23 11.95
N PHE A 73 5.65 4.61 12.52
CA PHE A 73 5.83 3.15 12.52
C PHE A 73 5.75 2.65 13.94
N LEU A 74 4.82 1.74 14.20
CA LEU A 74 4.63 1.14 15.51
C LEU A 74 5.07 -0.31 15.48
N ASP A 75 5.97 -0.67 16.40
CA ASP A 75 6.44 -2.04 16.55
C ASP A 75 5.42 -2.82 17.38
N ALA A 76 4.79 -3.82 16.78
CA ALA A 76 3.78 -4.65 17.42
C ALA A 76 4.18 -6.15 17.33
N GLY A 77 5.45 -6.44 17.62
CA GLY A 77 5.98 -7.80 17.58
C GLY A 77 6.16 -8.31 16.15
N PRO A 78 5.43 -9.38 15.75
CA PRO A 78 5.48 -9.84 14.36
C PRO A 78 4.80 -8.87 13.40
N ASP A 79 4.01 -7.92 13.93
CA ASP A 79 3.31 -6.92 13.14
C ASP A 79 4.00 -5.58 13.23
N VAL A 80 3.88 -4.80 12.15
CA VAL A 80 4.25 -3.39 12.14
C VAL A 80 3.03 -2.61 11.68
N VAL A 81 2.62 -1.63 12.48
CA VAL A 81 1.51 -0.74 12.13
C VAL A 81 2.09 0.56 11.61
N VAL A 82 1.64 0.98 10.43
CA VAL A 82 2.14 2.20 9.79
C VAL A 82 0.97 3.15 9.60
N LEU A 83 1.09 4.34 10.18
CA LEU A 83 0.14 5.42 9.98
C LEU A 83 0.74 6.40 9.00
N GLY A 84 -0.06 6.86 8.03
CA GLY A 84 0.43 7.78 7.04
C GLY A 84 -0.68 8.40 6.23
N ARG A 85 -0.31 8.97 5.08
CA ARG A 85 -1.25 9.60 4.17
C ARG A 85 -0.96 9.21 2.73
N TYR A 86 -2.04 9.05 1.96
CA TYR A 86 -1.99 9.00 0.51
C TYR A 86 -2.28 10.39 -0.03
N ARG A 87 -1.41 10.87 -0.90
CA ARG A 87 -1.62 12.14 -1.61
C ARG A 87 -1.45 11.91 -3.09
N GLY A 88 -2.22 12.63 -3.90
CA GLY A 88 -2.10 12.45 -5.34
C GLY A 88 -3.04 13.33 -6.12
N ILE A 89 -3.03 13.11 -7.44
CA ILE A 89 -3.88 13.80 -8.40
C ILE A 89 -4.51 12.74 -9.27
N ALA A 90 -5.85 12.73 -9.31
CA ALA A 90 -6.59 11.77 -10.13
C ALA A 90 -6.41 12.09 -11.61
N ARG A 91 -6.12 11.05 -12.40
CA ARG A 91 -5.79 11.20 -13.82
C ARG A 91 -6.95 11.80 -14.63
N GLU A 92 -8.16 11.29 -14.43
CA GLU A 92 -9.31 11.72 -15.24
C GLU A 92 -9.97 12.99 -14.70
N THR A 93 -10.06 13.16 -13.39
CA THR A 93 -10.80 14.26 -12.79
C THR A 93 -9.95 15.46 -12.46
N GLY A 94 -8.64 15.27 -12.27
CA GLY A 94 -7.73 16.29 -11.77
C GLY A 94 -7.92 16.61 -10.29
N LYS A 95 -8.81 15.90 -9.60
CA LYS A 95 -9.05 16.11 -8.17
C LYS A 95 -7.87 15.66 -7.34
N ILE A 96 -7.70 16.31 -6.21
CA ILE A 96 -6.61 16.02 -5.28
C ILE A 96 -7.06 14.96 -4.28
N LEU A 97 -6.21 13.95 -4.09
CA LEU A 97 -6.33 12.98 -3.04
C LEU A 97 -5.46 13.43 -1.84
N ASP A 98 -6.03 13.40 -0.65
CA ASP A 98 -5.26 13.59 0.59
C ASP A 98 -6.03 12.94 1.73
N VAL A 99 -5.75 11.66 1.98
CA VAL A 99 -6.48 10.86 2.97
C VAL A 99 -5.53 10.09 3.87
N PRO A 100 -5.92 9.84 5.14
CA PRO A 100 -5.12 9.03 6.05
C PRO A 100 -5.23 7.55 5.72
N PHE A 101 -4.16 6.81 6.04
CA PHE A 101 -4.19 5.36 5.97
C PHE A 101 -3.59 4.73 7.23
N VAL A 102 -3.94 3.48 7.45
CA VAL A 102 -3.26 2.60 8.39
C VAL A 102 -2.96 1.30 7.65
N HIS A 103 -1.70 0.91 7.67
CA HIS A 103 -1.27 -0.39 7.14
C HIS A 103 -0.84 -1.28 8.29
N VAL A 104 -1.23 -2.54 8.26
CA VAL A 104 -0.75 -3.54 9.21
C VAL A 104 -0.02 -4.62 8.43
N TRP A 105 1.29 -4.68 8.64
CA TRP A 105 2.17 -5.68 8.04
C TRP A 105 2.43 -6.78 9.05
N THR A 106 2.38 -8.04 8.63
CA THR A 106 2.80 -9.17 9.44
C THR A 106 4.02 -9.81 8.79
N PHE A 107 5.04 -10.05 9.59
CA PHE A 107 6.34 -10.59 9.12
C PHE A 107 6.57 -11.98 9.69
N GLU A 108 7.25 -12.82 8.89
CA GLU A 108 7.75 -14.12 9.30
C GLU A 108 9.06 -14.37 8.56
N ASN A 109 10.09 -14.75 9.29
CA ASN A 109 11.42 -15.00 8.73
C ASN A 109 11.96 -13.84 7.88
N GLY A 110 11.66 -12.60 8.31
CA GLY A 110 12.15 -11.39 7.65
C GLY A 110 11.36 -10.94 6.43
N LEU A 111 10.32 -11.67 6.03
CA LEU A 111 9.50 -11.32 4.88
C LEU A 111 8.06 -11.02 5.30
N ALA A 112 7.41 -10.12 4.58
CA ALA A 112 6.01 -9.80 4.84
C ALA A 112 5.12 -10.93 4.33
N ILE A 113 4.36 -11.56 5.24
CA ILE A 113 3.44 -12.65 4.91
C ILE A 113 1.99 -12.17 4.81
N ARG A 114 1.69 -11.00 5.37
CA ARG A 114 0.35 -10.42 5.30
C ARG A 114 0.44 -8.91 5.32
N PHE A 115 -0.44 -8.28 4.55
CA PHE A 115 -0.66 -6.85 4.54
C PHE A 115 -2.16 -6.58 4.63
N ARG A 116 -2.55 -5.63 5.49
CA ARG A 116 -3.94 -5.20 5.63
C ARG A 116 -4.00 -3.69 5.54
N GLN A 117 -4.85 -3.20 4.63
CA GLN A 117 -4.99 -1.78 4.37
C GLN A 117 -6.29 -1.24 4.97
N PHE A 118 -6.18 -0.12 5.66
CA PHE A 118 -7.31 0.67 6.16
C PHE A 118 -7.07 2.12 5.77
N LEU A 119 -8.10 2.79 5.29
CA LEU A 119 -7.98 4.19 4.88
C LEU A 119 -9.35 4.84 4.84
N ASP A 120 -9.38 6.15 4.60
CA ASP A 120 -10.61 6.85 4.25
C ASP A 120 -10.98 6.49 2.81
N THR A 121 -11.79 5.44 2.67
CA THR A 121 -12.20 4.95 1.35
C THR A 121 -13.13 5.92 0.64
N GLU A 122 -13.96 6.65 1.36
CA GLU A 122 -14.84 7.65 0.76
C GLU A 122 -14.04 8.76 0.09
N GLY A 123 -13.00 9.26 0.76
CA GLY A 123 -12.12 10.28 0.19
C GLY A 123 -11.40 9.80 -1.06
N TRP A 124 -10.93 8.56 -1.05
CA TRP A 124 -10.30 7.95 -2.22
C TRP A 124 -11.27 7.87 -3.41
N VAL A 125 -12.46 7.33 -3.16
CA VAL A 125 -13.49 7.15 -4.19
C VAL A 125 -13.95 8.50 -4.73
N GLU A 126 -14.14 9.50 -3.85
CA GLU A 126 -14.57 10.83 -4.25
C GLU A 126 -13.56 11.51 -5.19
N ALA A 127 -12.27 11.34 -4.94
CA ALA A 127 -11.24 11.91 -5.81
C ALA A 127 -11.30 11.31 -7.24
N LEU A 128 -11.74 10.06 -7.37
CA LEU A 128 -11.86 9.39 -8.66
C LEU A 128 -13.24 9.60 -9.33
N ARG A 129 -14.20 10.12 -8.59
CA ARG A 129 -15.57 10.32 -9.11
C ARG A 129 -15.61 11.53 -10.02
N PRO A 130 -16.18 11.39 -11.24
CA PRO A 130 -16.34 12.51 -12.19
C PRO A 130 -17.14 13.67 -11.65
#